data_267fd34714cfa13f91e2ed5e006947c8
#
_entry.id   267fd34714cfa13f91e2ed5e006947c8
#
_cell.length_a   1.000
_cell.length_b   1.000
_cell.length_c   1.000
_cell.angle_alpha   90.00
_cell.angle_beta   90.00
_cell.angle_gamma   90.00
#
_symmetry.space_group_name_H-M   'P 1'
#
loop_
_entity.id
_entity.type
_entity.pdbx_description
1 polymer ?
#
loop_
_entity_poly.entity_id
_entity_poly.type
_entity_poly.pdbx_seq_one_letter_code
_entity_poly.pdbx_strand_id
1 'polypeptide(L)'
;MWLRLLFICSLACSIAFAQSVPIDPALSKITIHVDKTGLFSFAGDKHEIAAPIASGTVDEKAGAVEFTIDARKLKVLDPQLDEKKRAEVQKTMHSPSVLDSTQYPEIKFHSTKATPAGSNAWNVTGNLTLHGQTHPVSVAVKKEARSGKAAYIVSTKLKQTDFGITPVAVAGGTVKVKDELKLDFEVVTR
;
A
#
# COMPACT_ATOMS: atom_id res chain seq x y z
N MET A 1 -9.67 -67.93 25.92
CA MET A 1 -8.68 -67.34 24.98
C MET A 1 -9.36 -66.12 24.40
N TRP A 2 -9.15 -64.90 24.98
CA TRP A 2 -9.87 -63.68 24.65
C TRP A 2 -8.95 -62.82 23.78
N LEU A 3 -9.30 -62.62 22.54
CA LEU A 3 -8.62 -61.78 21.56
C LEU A 3 -9.06 -60.31 21.76
N ARG A 4 -8.20 -59.44 22.31
CA ARG A 4 -8.44 -57.99 22.41
C ARG A 4 -8.06 -57.33 21.08
N LEU A 5 -9.08 -56.88 20.33
CA LEU A 5 -8.88 -55.99 19.17
C LEU A 5 -8.49 -54.58 19.70
N LEU A 6 -7.26 -54.15 19.43
CA LEU A 6 -6.81 -52.79 19.62
C LEU A 6 -7.29 -51.96 18.41
N PHE A 7 -8.24 -51.05 18.65
CA PHE A 7 -8.67 -50.05 17.67
C PHE A 7 -7.65 -48.90 17.73
N ILE A 8 -6.75 -48.84 16.72
CA ILE A 8 -5.85 -47.70 16.53
C ILE A 8 -6.66 -46.61 15.84
N CYS A 9 -7.10 -45.61 16.63
CA CYS A 9 -7.73 -44.42 16.09
C CYS A 9 -6.63 -43.51 15.53
N SER A 10 -6.37 -43.53 14.23
CA SER A 10 -5.45 -42.63 13.56
C SER A 10 -6.08 -41.23 13.48
N LEU A 11 -5.64 -40.33 14.36
CA LEU A 11 -6.01 -38.93 14.31
C LEU A 11 -5.35 -38.29 13.08
N ALA A 12 -6.08 -38.20 11.98
CA ALA A 12 -5.64 -37.46 10.80
C ALA A 12 -5.67 -35.96 11.14
N CYS A 13 -4.50 -35.41 11.49
CA CYS A 13 -4.33 -33.99 11.65
C CYS A 13 -4.39 -33.34 10.26
N SER A 14 -5.55 -32.79 9.89
CA SER A 14 -5.71 -32.03 8.67
C SER A 14 -4.92 -30.73 8.80
N ILE A 15 -3.74 -30.66 8.20
CA ILE A 15 -2.97 -29.43 8.05
C ILE A 15 -3.75 -28.57 7.04
N ALA A 16 -4.51 -27.61 7.54
CA ALA A 16 -5.13 -26.58 6.71
C ALA A 16 -3.99 -25.71 6.17
N PHE A 17 -3.59 -25.92 4.93
CA PHE A 17 -2.69 -25.01 4.24
C PHE A 17 -3.37 -23.65 4.14
N ALA A 18 -2.74 -22.62 4.70
CA ALA A 18 -3.11 -21.23 4.47
C ALA A 18 -3.11 -21.01 2.94
N GLN A 19 -4.24 -20.62 2.39
CA GLN A 19 -4.41 -20.48 0.95
C GLN A 19 -4.18 -19.01 0.58
N SER A 20 -2.90 -18.61 0.58
CA SER A 20 -2.51 -17.28 0.12
C SER A 20 -2.64 -17.21 -1.41
N VAL A 21 -3.34 -16.18 -1.88
CA VAL A 21 -3.52 -15.91 -3.31
C VAL A 21 -2.59 -14.78 -3.72
N PRO A 22 -1.77 -14.94 -4.77
CA PRO A 22 -0.90 -13.88 -5.24
C PRO A 22 -1.69 -12.66 -5.72
N ILE A 23 -1.19 -11.47 -5.42
CA ILE A 23 -1.67 -10.22 -6.01
C ILE A 23 -1.29 -10.21 -7.50
N ASP A 24 -2.16 -9.68 -8.34
CA ASP A 24 -1.90 -9.45 -9.75
C ASP A 24 -1.40 -8.01 -9.95
N PRO A 25 -0.09 -7.78 -10.16
CA PRO A 25 0.45 -6.42 -10.28
C PRO A 25 -0.05 -5.66 -11.50
N ALA A 26 -0.41 -6.38 -12.58
CA ALA A 26 -0.88 -5.75 -13.82
C ALA A 26 -2.31 -5.22 -13.70
N LEU A 27 -3.12 -5.83 -12.84
CA LEU A 27 -4.52 -5.42 -12.60
C LEU A 27 -4.67 -4.56 -11.35
N SER A 28 -3.65 -4.49 -10.51
CA SER A 28 -3.67 -3.70 -9.28
C SER A 28 -3.21 -2.27 -9.54
N LYS A 29 -3.83 -1.31 -8.85
CA LYS A 29 -3.51 0.10 -8.95
C LYS A 29 -3.41 0.72 -7.56
N ILE A 30 -2.33 1.46 -7.32
CA ILE A 30 -2.20 2.35 -6.17
C ILE A 30 -1.94 3.75 -6.69
N THR A 31 -2.78 4.70 -6.28
CA THR A 31 -2.63 6.12 -6.62
C THR A 31 -2.44 6.92 -5.35
N ILE A 32 -1.42 7.73 -5.33
CA ILE A 32 -1.10 8.65 -4.24
C ILE A 32 -1.42 10.06 -4.73
N HIS A 33 -2.31 10.76 -4.00
CA HIS A 33 -2.69 12.13 -4.28
C HIS A 33 -1.94 13.07 -3.33
N VAL A 34 -1.19 13.96 -3.91
CA VAL A 34 -0.35 14.94 -3.21
C VAL A 34 -0.97 16.32 -3.39
N ASP A 35 -1.59 16.80 -2.33
CA ASP A 35 -2.17 18.15 -2.28
C ASP A 35 -1.14 19.19 -1.81
N LYS A 36 -1.50 20.43 -1.97
CA LYS A 36 -0.70 21.59 -1.59
C LYS A 36 -1.38 22.44 -0.52
N THR A 37 -0.59 23.22 0.17
CA THR A 37 -1.02 24.15 1.21
C THR A 37 -0.13 25.42 1.19
N GLY A 38 -0.50 26.43 1.98
CA GLY A 38 0.24 27.70 2.07
C GLY A 38 -0.50 28.87 1.45
N LEU A 39 0.02 30.09 1.66
CA LEU A 39 -0.63 31.34 1.25
C LEU A 39 -0.86 31.42 -0.27
N PHE A 40 0.04 30.84 -1.07
CA PHE A 40 -0.04 30.81 -2.53
C PHE A 40 -0.33 29.40 -3.08
N SER A 41 -1.05 28.58 -2.31
CA SER A 41 -1.39 27.23 -2.73
C SER A 41 -2.21 27.15 -4.04
N PHE A 42 -2.86 28.26 -4.45
CA PHE A 42 -3.55 28.36 -5.73
C PHE A 42 -2.58 28.32 -6.93
N ALA A 43 -1.32 28.72 -6.75
CA ALA A 43 -0.31 28.81 -7.81
C ALA A 43 0.52 27.51 -8.00
N GLY A 44 0.45 26.57 -7.06
CA GLY A 44 1.18 25.30 -7.17
C GLY A 44 0.35 24.21 -7.87
N ASP A 45 0.98 23.09 -8.20
CA ASP A 45 0.31 21.93 -8.80
C ASP A 45 -0.06 20.89 -7.75
N LYS A 46 -1.11 20.12 -8.01
CA LYS A 46 -1.42 18.88 -7.32
C LYS A 46 -0.76 17.75 -8.11
N HIS A 47 -0.27 16.74 -7.42
CA HIS A 47 0.39 15.62 -8.09
C HIS A 47 -0.36 14.32 -7.86
N GLU A 48 -0.41 13.50 -8.88
CA GLU A 48 -0.83 12.11 -8.82
C GLU A 48 0.37 11.21 -9.10
N ILE A 49 0.58 10.23 -8.22
CA ILE A 49 1.71 9.32 -8.30
C ILE A 49 1.17 7.89 -8.37
N ALA A 50 1.59 7.14 -9.39
CA ALA A 50 1.37 5.71 -9.46
C ALA A 50 2.44 4.97 -8.66
N ALA A 51 2.01 4.02 -7.82
CA ALA A 51 2.89 3.15 -7.05
C ALA A 51 2.61 1.67 -7.41
N PRO A 52 3.28 1.12 -8.44
CA PRO A 52 3.02 -0.25 -8.90
C PRO A 52 3.49 -1.27 -7.85
N ILE A 53 2.61 -2.23 -7.53
CA ILE A 53 2.95 -3.36 -6.66
C ILE A 53 3.98 -4.23 -7.38
N ALA A 54 5.08 -4.58 -6.72
CA ALA A 54 6.09 -5.48 -7.25
C ALA A 54 5.72 -6.94 -7.00
N SER A 55 5.25 -7.24 -5.80
CA SER A 55 4.79 -8.57 -5.38
C SER A 55 3.89 -8.45 -4.15
N GLY A 56 3.12 -9.51 -3.88
CA GLY A 56 2.32 -9.61 -2.67
C GLY A 56 1.36 -10.78 -2.69
N THR A 57 0.75 -11.05 -1.54
CA THR A 57 -0.23 -12.11 -1.33
C THR A 57 -1.36 -11.66 -0.42
N VAL A 58 -2.51 -12.28 -0.58
CA VAL A 58 -3.68 -12.13 0.29
C VAL A 58 -4.14 -13.51 0.74
N ASP A 59 -4.31 -13.70 2.04
CA ASP A 59 -4.98 -14.85 2.64
C ASP A 59 -6.19 -14.36 3.44
N GLU A 60 -7.36 -14.47 2.86
CA GLU A 60 -8.61 -14.04 3.51
C GLU A 60 -8.94 -14.85 4.78
N LYS A 61 -8.61 -16.14 4.79
CA LYS A 61 -8.93 -17.01 5.94
C LYS A 61 -8.05 -16.68 7.14
N ALA A 62 -6.77 -16.44 6.88
CA ALA A 62 -5.83 -16.04 7.92
C ALA A 62 -5.95 -14.53 8.25
N GLY A 63 -6.63 -13.73 7.41
CA GLY A 63 -6.66 -12.28 7.52
C GLY A 63 -5.28 -11.66 7.27
N ALA A 64 -4.46 -12.33 6.45
CA ALA A 64 -3.10 -11.92 6.17
C ALA A 64 -3.01 -11.26 4.79
N VAL A 65 -2.32 -10.14 4.73
CA VAL A 65 -1.94 -9.47 3.49
C VAL A 65 -0.54 -8.92 3.61
N GLU A 66 0.24 -9.13 2.57
CA GLU A 66 1.56 -8.53 2.44
C GLU A 66 1.78 -8.07 1.00
N PHE A 67 2.52 -6.98 0.84
CA PHE A 67 2.97 -6.54 -0.47
C PHE A 67 4.24 -5.69 -0.38
N THR A 68 4.95 -5.66 -1.49
CA THR A 68 6.15 -4.84 -1.69
C THR A 68 5.98 -3.96 -2.91
N ILE A 69 6.43 -2.71 -2.81
CA ILE A 69 6.52 -1.74 -3.89
C ILE A 69 8.00 -1.35 -4.02
N ASP A 70 8.51 -1.28 -5.24
CA ASP A 70 9.82 -0.71 -5.53
C ASP A 70 9.67 0.83 -5.61
N ALA A 71 10.19 1.54 -4.61
CA ALA A 71 10.11 2.99 -4.52
C ALA A 71 10.69 3.71 -5.75
N ARG A 72 11.66 3.09 -6.43
CA ARG A 72 12.28 3.62 -7.66
C ARG A 72 11.36 3.57 -8.88
N LYS A 73 10.27 2.78 -8.80
CA LYS A 73 9.25 2.63 -9.85
C LYS A 73 8.02 3.50 -9.63
N LEU A 74 7.98 4.29 -8.59
CA LEU A 74 6.93 5.28 -8.41
C LEU A 74 7.00 6.29 -9.57
N LYS A 75 5.84 6.64 -10.14
CA LYS A 75 5.77 7.48 -11.33
C LYS A 75 4.78 8.63 -11.16
N VAL A 76 5.25 9.84 -11.37
CA VAL A 76 4.40 11.03 -11.46
C VAL A 76 3.57 10.97 -12.74
N LEU A 77 2.26 11.03 -12.60
CA LEU A 77 1.33 10.90 -13.73
C LEU A 77 1.00 12.25 -14.37
N ASP A 78 0.65 13.25 -13.60
CA ASP A 78 0.36 14.66 -13.89
C ASP A 78 0.22 15.00 -15.40
N PRO A 79 -0.86 14.58 -16.07
CA PRO A 79 -1.01 14.78 -17.52
C PRO A 79 -1.13 16.26 -17.92
N GLN A 80 -1.46 17.14 -16.95
CA GLN A 80 -1.57 18.59 -17.15
C GLN A 80 -0.21 19.30 -17.17
N LEU A 81 0.87 18.66 -16.69
CA LEU A 81 2.21 19.23 -16.71
C LEU A 81 2.93 18.91 -18.03
N ASP A 82 3.72 19.86 -18.49
CA ASP A 82 4.68 19.59 -19.55
C ASP A 82 5.73 18.56 -19.09
N GLU A 83 6.38 17.91 -20.04
CA GLU A 83 7.31 16.81 -19.78
C GLU A 83 8.49 17.25 -18.88
N LYS A 84 9.02 18.47 -19.08
CA LYS A 84 10.15 18.98 -18.31
C LYS A 84 9.76 19.15 -16.84
N LYS A 85 8.64 19.79 -16.54
CA LYS A 85 8.14 19.97 -15.18
C LYS A 85 7.83 18.64 -14.52
N ARG A 86 7.18 17.72 -15.23
CA ARG A 86 6.90 16.38 -14.73
C ARG A 86 8.18 15.62 -14.37
N ALA A 87 9.22 15.72 -15.21
CA ALA A 87 10.53 15.13 -14.93
C ALA A 87 11.21 15.76 -13.70
N GLU A 88 11.07 17.07 -13.48
CA GLU A 88 11.58 17.76 -12.29
C GLU A 88 10.87 17.26 -11.01
N VAL A 89 9.54 17.12 -11.04
CA VAL A 89 8.76 16.57 -9.92
C VAL A 89 9.18 15.11 -9.66
N GLN A 90 9.32 14.31 -10.70
CA GLN A 90 9.78 12.92 -10.62
C GLN A 90 11.15 12.82 -9.97
N LYS A 91 12.10 13.65 -10.40
CA LYS A 91 13.47 13.71 -9.83
C LYS A 91 13.43 14.11 -8.37
N THR A 92 12.66 15.12 -8.01
CA THR A 92 12.51 15.58 -6.62
C THR A 92 11.92 14.50 -5.74
N MET A 93 10.87 13.81 -6.20
CA MET A 93 10.24 12.69 -5.46
C MET A 93 11.24 11.59 -5.11
N HIS A 94 12.16 11.23 -6.02
CA HIS A 94 13.15 10.18 -5.78
C HIS A 94 14.39 10.64 -5.00
N SER A 95 14.56 11.96 -4.83
CA SER A 95 15.75 12.53 -4.21
C SER A 95 15.85 12.24 -2.71
N PRO A 96 17.05 12.42 -2.11
CA PRO A 96 17.26 12.31 -0.66
C PRO A 96 16.37 13.23 0.19
N SER A 97 15.84 14.29 -0.39
CA SER A 97 14.94 15.22 0.32
C SER A 97 13.50 14.72 0.45
N VAL A 98 13.11 13.63 -0.23
CA VAL A 98 11.76 13.08 -0.20
C VAL A 98 11.80 11.58 0.08
N LEU A 99 11.84 10.72 -0.94
CA LEU A 99 11.79 9.27 -0.75
C LEU A 99 13.16 8.64 -0.52
N ASP A 100 14.23 9.30 -0.96
CA ASP A 100 15.57 8.70 -1.02
C ASP A 100 15.54 7.26 -1.55
N SER A 101 14.92 7.09 -2.70
CA SER A 101 14.59 5.77 -3.25
C SER A 101 15.82 4.94 -3.61
N THR A 102 17.01 5.53 -3.62
CA THR A 102 18.29 4.83 -3.76
C THR A 102 18.68 4.15 -2.44
N GLN A 103 18.55 4.84 -1.32
CA GLN A 103 18.86 4.31 0.01
C GLN A 103 17.70 3.43 0.53
N TYR A 104 16.46 3.81 0.27
CA TYR A 104 15.25 3.11 0.71
C TYR A 104 14.42 2.61 -0.48
N PRO A 105 14.91 1.60 -1.22
CA PRO A 105 14.28 1.16 -2.46
C PRO A 105 12.96 0.39 -2.28
N GLU A 106 12.64 -0.05 -1.05
CA GLU A 106 11.49 -0.90 -0.79
C GLU A 106 10.49 -0.23 0.15
N ILE A 107 9.23 -0.25 -0.28
CA ILE A 107 8.06 0.06 0.57
C ILE A 107 7.35 -1.26 0.82
N LYS A 108 7.14 -1.63 2.09
CA LYS A 108 6.57 -2.92 2.48
C LYS A 108 5.38 -2.73 3.39
N PHE A 109 4.36 -3.53 3.18
CA PHE A 109 3.26 -3.67 4.11
C PHE A 109 3.09 -5.14 4.51
N HIS A 110 2.89 -5.36 5.80
CA HIS A 110 2.56 -6.68 6.35
C HIS A 110 1.46 -6.51 7.41
N SER A 111 0.31 -7.15 7.20
CA SER A 111 -0.78 -7.09 8.15
C SER A 111 -0.45 -7.86 9.43
N THR A 112 -0.90 -7.32 10.56
CA THR A 112 -0.79 -7.97 11.88
C THR A 112 -2.14 -8.42 12.40
N LYS A 113 -3.23 -7.81 11.90
CA LYS A 113 -4.59 -8.13 12.28
C LYS A 113 -5.58 -7.72 11.20
N ALA A 114 -6.55 -8.58 10.91
CA ALA A 114 -7.74 -8.24 10.14
C ALA A 114 -8.98 -8.57 10.96
N THR A 115 -9.87 -7.60 11.12
CA THR A 115 -11.11 -7.75 11.88
C THR A 115 -12.29 -7.53 10.93
N PRO A 116 -13.24 -8.47 10.79
CA PRO A 116 -14.43 -8.25 9.98
C PRO A 116 -15.19 -7.00 10.40
N ALA A 117 -15.64 -6.20 9.43
CA ALA A 117 -16.35 -4.94 9.63
C ALA A 117 -17.67 -4.90 8.83
N GLY A 118 -18.19 -6.05 8.45
CA GLY A 118 -19.41 -6.23 7.66
C GLY A 118 -19.25 -7.27 6.55
N SER A 119 -20.22 -7.37 5.67
CA SER A 119 -20.14 -8.24 4.51
C SER A 119 -19.07 -7.74 3.55
N ASN A 120 -18.06 -8.57 3.25
CA ASN A 120 -16.95 -8.22 2.36
C ASN A 120 -16.17 -6.96 2.79
N ALA A 121 -16.08 -6.71 4.09
CA ALA A 121 -15.34 -5.58 4.64
C ALA A 121 -14.52 -5.97 5.87
N TRP A 122 -13.36 -5.36 6.04
CA TRP A 122 -12.43 -5.59 7.16
C TRP A 122 -11.77 -4.29 7.58
N ASN A 123 -11.46 -4.20 8.88
CA ASN A 123 -10.46 -3.28 9.39
C ASN A 123 -9.13 -4.05 9.47
N VAL A 124 -8.15 -3.62 8.69
CA VAL A 124 -6.82 -4.25 8.63
C VAL A 124 -5.82 -3.34 9.29
N THR A 125 -5.12 -3.87 10.29
CA THR A 125 -3.95 -3.22 10.91
C THR A 125 -2.70 -3.94 10.47
N GLY A 126 -1.64 -3.22 10.17
CA GLY A 126 -0.36 -3.79 9.76
C GLY A 126 0.78 -2.82 9.95
N ASN A 127 1.97 -3.28 9.69
CA ASN A 127 3.19 -2.49 9.70
C ASN A 127 3.52 -2.04 8.28
N LEU A 128 3.63 -0.72 8.09
CA LEU A 128 4.11 -0.11 6.86
C LEU A 128 5.56 0.32 7.06
N THR A 129 6.45 -0.17 6.19
CA THR A 129 7.83 0.31 6.09
C THR A 129 7.93 1.24 4.90
N LEU A 130 8.33 2.49 5.15
CA LEU A 130 8.50 3.55 4.17
C LEU A 130 9.69 4.41 4.60
N HIS A 131 10.57 4.79 3.67
CA HIS A 131 11.72 5.65 3.95
C HIS A 131 12.57 5.14 5.13
N GLY A 132 12.76 3.81 5.21
CA GLY A 132 13.53 3.14 6.27
C GLY A 132 12.86 3.09 7.65
N GLN A 133 11.67 3.67 7.81
CA GLN A 133 10.90 3.66 9.07
C GLN A 133 9.71 2.72 8.98
N THR A 134 9.39 2.05 10.09
CA THR A 134 8.25 1.12 10.18
C THR A 134 7.27 1.60 11.24
N HIS A 135 6.05 1.85 10.82
CA HIS A 135 4.98 2.32 11.72
C HIS A 135 3.70 1.50 11.52
N PRO A 136 2.90 1.30 12.58
CA PRO A 136 1.60 0.66 12.47
C PRO A 136 0.63 1.58 11.74
N VAL A 137 -0.13 1.02 10.79
CA VAL A 137 -1.21 1.70 10.07
C VAL A 137 -2.47 0.85 10.12
N SER A 138 -3.64 1.51 10.09
CA SER A 138 -4.93 0.83 10.06
C SER A 138 -5.79 1.38 8.93
N VAL A 139 -6.39 0.49 8.15
CA VAL A 139 -7.19 0.84 6.99
C VAL A 139 -8.49 0.04 6.95
N ALA A 140 -9.55 0.66 6.43
CA ALA A 140 -10.77 -0.04 6.08
C ALA A 140 -10.64 -0.60 4.66
N VAL A 141 -10.88 -1.88 4.52
CA VAL A 141 -10.79 -2.63 3.26
C VAL A 141 -12.18 -3.11 2.87
N LYS A 142 -12.55 -2.94 1.62
CA LYS A 142 -13.79 -3.47 1.04
C LYS A 142 -13.44 -4.39 -0.14
N LYS A 143 -14.01 -5.59 -0.15
CA LYS A 143 -13.87 -6.51 -1.28
C LYS A 143 -15.00 -6.30 -2.27
N GLU A 144 -14.65 -6.25 -3.53
CA GLU A 144 -15.56 -6.17 -4.67
C GLU A 144 -15.17 -7.23 -5.71
N ALA A 145 -16.06 -7.48 -6.66
CA ALA A 145 -15.74 -8.30 -7.84
C ALA A 145 -15.35 -7.37 -9.00
N ARG A 146 -14.22 -7.65 -9.64
CA ARG A 146 -13.75 -6.95 -10.85
C ARG A 146 -13.40 -7.99 -11.90
N SER A 147 -14.18 -8.04 -12.98
CA SER A 147 -13.96 -9.00 -14.08
C SER A 147 -13.80 -10.45 -13.60
N GLY A 148 -14.63 -10.87 -12.62
CA GLY A 148 -14.61 -12.21 -12.07
C GLY A 148 -13.51 -12.49 -11.04
N LYS A 149 -12.64 -11.51 -10.74
CA LYS A 149 -11.58 -11.60 -9.72
C LYS A 149 -11.97 -10.85 -8.45
N ALA A 150 -11.33 -11.18 -7.33
CA ALA A 150 -11.45 -10.41 -6.10
C ALA A 150 -10.59 -9.15 -6.19
N ALA A 151 -11.20 -8.00 -5.91
CA ALA A 151 -10.53 -6.71 -5.80
C ALA A 151 -10.75 -6.13 -4.39
N TYR A 152 -9.68 -5.67 -3.75
CA TYR A 152 -9.71 -5.06 -2.42
C TYR A 152 -9.48 -3.55 -2.58
N ILE A 153 -10.50 -2.81 -2.18
CA ILE A 153 -10.54 -1.35 -2.35
C ILE A 153 -10.25 -0.70 -0.99
N VAL A 154 -9.30 0.22 -1.00
CA VAL A 154 -8.92 1.01 0.18
C VAL A 154 -8.79 2.47 -0.23
N SER A 155 -9.35 3.37 0.56
CA SER A 155 -9.03 4.79 0.52
C SER A 155 -8.60 5.22 1.91
N THR A 156 -7.39 5.75 2.04
CA THR A 156 -6.80 6.10 3.32
C THR A 156 -5.94 7.35 3.24
N LYS A 157 -5.41 7.77 4.37
CA LYS A 157 -4.51 8.92 4.49
C LYS A 157 -3.25 8.52 5.24
N LEU A 158 -2.14 9.14 4.88
CA LEU A 158 -0.83 8.93 5.46
C LEU A 158 -0.15 10.28 5.65
N LYS A 159 0.51 10.51 6.79
CA LYS A 159 1.39 11.66 6.97
C LYS A 159 2.82 11.31 6.59
N GLN A 160 3.44 12.16 5.79
CA GLN A 160 4.83 12.01 5.36
C GLN A 160 5.79 12.10 6.55
N THR A 161 5.50 13.02 7.48
CA THR A 161 6.31 13.23 8.69
C THR A 161 6.34 12.05 9.63
N ASP A 162 5.31 11.19 9.64
CA ASP A 162 5.32 9.94 10.42
C ASP A 162 6.43 8.97 9.96
N PHE A 163 6.93 9.13 8.72
CA PHE A 163 8.02 8.33 8.15
C PHE A 163 9.32 9.14 7.93
N GLY A 164 9.47 10.25 8.66
CA GLY A 164 10.67 11.07 8.58
C GLY A 164 10.84 11.85 7.27
N ILE A 165 9.81 11.92 6.43
CA ILE A 165 9.82 12.67 5.17
C ILE A 165 9.35 14.10 5.46
N THR A 166 10.17 15.08 5.17
CA THR A 166 9.80 16.51 5.28
C THR A 166 9.04 16.94 4.03
N PRO A 167 7.79 17.44 4.17
CA PRO A 167 7.04 17.91 3.01
C PRO A 167 7.77 19.02 2.25
N VAL A 168 7.86 18.88 0.93
CA VAL A 168 8.57 19.83 0.07
C VAL A 168 7.95 21.22 0.17
N ALA A 169 8.80 22.22 0.28
CA ALA A 169 8.43 23.63 0.27
C ALA A 169 9.18 24.35 -0.85
N VAL A 170 8.45 25.17 -1.60
CA VAL A 170 9.00 25.99 -2.71
C VAL A 170 8.66 27.46 -2.50
N ALA A 171 9.26 28.35 -3.30
CA ALA A 171 9.06 29.79 -3.25
C ALA A 171 9.21 30.37 -1.82
N GLY A 172 10.32 30.03 -1.15
CA GLY A 172 10.58 30.51 0.22
C GLY A 172 9.59 29.96 1.28
N GLY A 173 8.96 28.82 1.01
CA GLY A 173 7.98 28.21 1.94
C GLY A 173 6.54 28.71 1.78
N THR A 174 6.27 29.56 0.79
CA THR A 174 4.92 30.11 0.53
C THR A 174 3.99 29.11 -0.14
N VAL A 175 4.53 28.12 -0.83
CA VAL A 175 3.81 26.93 -1.35
C VAL A 175 4.46 25.70 -0.75
N LYS A 176 3.65 24.83 -0.14
CA LYS A 176 4.10 23.58 0.47
C LYS A 176 3.26 22.42 0.01
N VAL A 177 3.87 21.26 -0.11
CA VAL A 177 3.15 19.99 -0.17
C VAL A 177 2.45 19.77 1.17
N LYS A 178 1.20 19.29 1.16
CA LYS A 178 0.55 18.85 2.39
C LYS A 178 1.30 17.67 2.99
N ASP A 179 1.43 17.65 4.31
CA ASP A 179 1.96 16.50 5.02
C ASP A 179 1.08 15.26 4.83
N GLU A 180 -0.23 15.43 4.90
CA GLU A 180 -1.21 14.36 4.70
C GLU A 180 -1.40 14.07 3.20
N LEU A 181 -1.05 12.86 2.79
CA LEU A 181 -1.31 12.29 1.47
C LEU A 181 -2.60 11.47 1.51
N LYS A 182 -3.38 11.50 0.43
CA LYS A 182 -4.49 10.57 0.21
C LYS A 182 -4.01 9.42 -0.68
N LEU A 183 -4.34 8.18 -0.30
CA LEU A 183 -3.97 6.98 -1.02
C LEU A 183 -5.21 6.18 -1.39
N ASP A 184 -5.35 5.85 -2.66
CA ASP A 184 -6.40 4.99 -3.17
C ASP A 184 -5.77 3.70 -3.73
N PHE A 185 -6.26 2.55 -3.26
CA PHE A 185 -5.79 1.22 -3.66
C PHE A 185 -6.92 0.45 -4.32
N GLU A 186 -6.59 -0.21 -5.41
CA GLU A 186 -7.35 -1.31 -5.99
C GLU A 186 -6.39 -2.49 -6.14
N VAL A 187 -6.47 -3.45 -5.24
CA VAL A 187 -5.59 -4.63 -5.21
C VAL A 187 -6.37 -5.82 -5.71
N VAL A 188 -5.97 -6.38 -6.85
CA VAL A 188 -6.62 -7.51 -7.51
C VAL A 188 -5.78 -8.77 -7.31
N THR A 189 -6.43 -9.89 -6.94
CA THR A 189 -5.77 -11.20 -6.83
C THR A 189 -5.87 -12.01 -8.12
N ARG A 190 -4.94 -12.93 -8.32
CA ARG A 190 -4.90 -13.83 -9.48
C ARG A 190 -5.99 -14.90 -9.46
#